data_76da229184c3d9a2ec6b109bc2ede34f
#
_entry.id   76da229184c3d9a2ec6b109bc2ede34f
#
_cell.length_a   1.000
_cell.length_b   1.000
_cell.length_c   1.000
_cell.angle_alpha   90.00
_cell.angle_beta   90.00
_cell.angle_gamma   90.00
#
_symmetry.space_group_name_H-M   'P 1'
#
loop_
_entity.id
_entity.type
_entity.pdbx_description
1 polymer ?
#
loop_
_entity_poly.entity_id
_entity_poly.type
_entity_poly.pdbx_seq_one_letter_code
_entity_poly.pdbx_strand_id
1 'polypeptide(L)'
;MTHNTFPSITSLHPPANTITSDNFVSIVGFGSLLSQISALHTSPNLRNFSVVRVRGYRRVFAHTSPIFFSRNIARKETREIASLSVEECEDASFIGCRFEIPMEEYPALAMREAEFNFTAVVTRDVETNEVVGEEDVKSVCCVRGSDALYTSQYCKKVLLEGREEDSSKCECVKCALKEFGEPMIWTDELIFPTRTYCRHCVLAARGLGKAVEDDFLDNTFLADRKTRLREHLERDPSILEELPPESLAVRYGG
;
A
#
# COMPACT_ATOMS: atom_id res chain seq x y z
N MET A 1 -26.07 23.93 19.29
CA MET A 1 -24.61 23.96 19.13
C MET A 1 -24.13 22.52 19.21
N THR A 2 -24.02 21.84 18.07
CA THR A 2 -23.53 20.46 17.97
C THR A 2 -22.01 20.52 17.91
N HIS A 3 -21.34 20.09 18.97
CA HIS A 3 -19.90 19.90 18.97
C HIS A 3 -19.55 18.83 17.93
N ASN A 4 -19.03 19.27 16.80
CA ASN A 4 -18.32 18.39 15.86
C ASN A 4 -17.02 17.95 16.55
N THR A 5 -17.06 16.83 17.26
CA THR A 5 -15.85 16.15 17.71
C THR A 5 -15.18 15.55 16.48
N PHE A 6 -14.12 16.20 16.01
CA PHE A 6 -13.23 15.58 15.02
C PHE A 6 -12.74 14.23 15.57
N PRO A 7 -12.76 13.17 14.76
CA PRO A 7 -12.22 11.90 15.21
C PRO A 7 -10.77 12.08 15.65
N SER A 8 -10.44 11.53 16.80
CA SER A 8 -9.11 11.64 17.43
C SER A 8 -8.01 11.19 16.45
N ILE A 9 -6.79 11.69 16.67
CA ILE A 9 -5.56 11.40 15.89
C ILE A 9 -5.14 9.91 16.04
N THR A 10 -6.09 8.99 15.93
CA THR A 10 -5.83 7.54 16.09
C THR A 10 -5.00 6.93 14.96
N SER A 11 -4.88 7.59 13.80
CA SER A 11 -4.07 7.11 12.69
C SER A 11 -2.56 7.35 12.83
N LEU A 12 -2.12 8.15 13.81
CA LEU A 12 -0.69 8.39 14.07
C LEU A 12 -0.09 7.40 15.09
N HIS A 13 -0.90 6.52 15.67
CA HIS A 13 -0.45 5.43 16.51
C HIS A 13 -0.69 4.10 15.79
N PRO A 14 0.27 3.18 15.84
CA PRO A 14 0.09 1.87 15.23
C PRO A 14 -1.02 1.09 15.95
N PRO A 15 -1.65 0.11 15.29
CA PRO A 15 -2.59 -0.81 15.92
C PRO A 15 -2.00 -1.49 17.15
N ALA A 16 -2.85 -1.90 18.08
CA ALA A 16 -2.41 -2.60 19.29
C ALA A 16 -1.57 -3.85 18.96
N ASN A 17 -0.60 -4.16 19.81
CA ASN A 17 0.29 -5.32 19.69
C ASN A 17 1.14 -5.34 18.40
N THR A 18 1.54 -4.18 17.88
CA THR A 18 2.44 -4.10 16.71
C THR A 18 3.78 -3.43 17.03
N ILE A 19 4.00 -3.10 18.30
CA ILE A 19 5.24 -2.49 18.80
C ILE A 19 6.04 -3.58 19.53
N THR A 20 7.32 -3.69 19.17
CA THR A 20 8.28 -4.59 19.80
C THR A 20 8.71 -4.09 21.17
N SER A 21 9.32 -4.95 21.97
CA SER A 21 9.80 -4.64 23.33
C SER A 21 10.82 -3.48 23.37
N ASP A 22 11.56 -3.28 22.28
CA ASP A 22 12.55 -2.21 22.10
C ASP A 22 12.05 -1.02 21.26
N ASN A 23 10.72 -0.83 21.21
CA ASN A 23 10.04 0.34 20.63
C ASN A 23 10.18 0.50 19.11
N PHE A 24 10.17 -0.62 18.37
CA PHE A 24 10.01 -0.63 16.92
C PHE A 24 8.60 -1.07 16.54
N VAL A 25 8.12 -0.59 15.40
CA VAL A 25 6.84 -1.00 14.82
C VAL A 25 7.10 -2.03 13.73
N SER A 26 6.46 -3.19 13.83
CA SER A 26 6.53 -4.22 12.80
C SER A 26 5.57 -3.90 11.65
N ILE A 27 6.06 -3.92 10.41
CA ILE A 27 5.35 -3.53 9.19
C ILE A 27 5.33 -4.69 8.19
N VAL A 28 4.20 -4.85 7.48
CA VAL A 28 4.09 -5.75 6.31
C VAL A 28 4.13 -4.94 5.02
N GLY A 29 5.05 -5.28 4.13
CA GLY A 29 5.09 -4.84 2.75
C GLY A 29 4.53 -5.91 1.80
N PHE A 30 3.71 -5.50 0.83
CA PHE A 30 3.05 -6.43 -0.10
C PHE A 30 3.10 -5.99 -1.57
N GLY A 31 3.65 -4.83 -1.87
CA GLY A 31 3.78 -4.22 -3.20
C GLY A 31 5.19 -3.66 -3.42
N SER A 32 5.31 -2.35 -3.61
CA SER A 32 6.62 -1.70 -3.81
C SER A 32 7.59 -1.91 -2.65
N LEU A 33 7.10 -2.12 -1.43
CA LEU A 33 7.91 -2.39 -0.25
C LEU A 33 8.50 -3.82 -0.21
N LEU A 34 8.14 -4.70 -1.15
CA LEU A 34 8.87 -5.96 -1.37
C LEU A 34 10.33 -5.69 -1.80
N SER A 35 10.59 -4.55 -2.42
CA SER A 35 11.96 -4.07 -2.65
C SER A 35 12.53 -3.48 -1.35
N GLN A 36 13.55 -4.11 -0.79
CA GLN A 36 14.23 -3.58 0.40
C GLN A 36 14.83 -2.19 0.15
N ILE A 37 15.29 -1.92 -1.07
CA ILE A 37 15.78 -0.59 -1.48
C ILE A 37 14.65 0.43 -1.38
N SER A 38 13.46 0.11 -1.91
CA SER A 38 12.28 0.98 -1.79
C SER A 38 11.83 1.18 -0.35
N ALA A 39 11.91 0.13 0.48
CA ALA A 39 11.58 0.20 1.90
C ALA A 39 12.57 1.09 2.66
N LEU A 40 13.87 0.96 2.43
CA LEU A 40 14.94 1.83 2.99
C LEU A 40 14.79 3.30 2.57
N HIS A 41 14.29 3.55 1.36
CA HIS A 41 14.02 4.93 0.90
C HIS A 41 12.89 5.59 1.69
N THR A 42 11.98 4.78 2.23
CA THR A 42 10.85 5.22 3.06
C THR A 42 11.23 5.30 4.54
N SER A 43 11.95 4.29 5.01
CA SER A 43 12.34 4.12 6.42
C SER A 43 13.82 3.73 6.47
N PRO A 44 14.72 4.74 6.51
CA PRO A 44 16.17 4.51 6.41
C PRO A 44 16.74 3.64 7.55
N ASN A 45 16.06 3.63 8.70
CA ASN A 45 16.47 2.87 9.88
C ASN A 45 15.72 1.54 10.03
N LEU A 46 15.12 1.03 8.95
CA LEU A 46 14.46 -0.28 9.00
C LEU A 46 15.47 -1.40 9.31
N ARG A 47 14.98 -2.42 10.00
CA ARG A 47 15.74 -3.62 10.35
C ARG A 47 14.89 -4.88 10.18
N ASN A 48 15.50 -6.05 10.36
CA ASN A 48 14.84 -7.36 10.40
C ASN A 48 13.95 -7.62 9.17
N PHE A 49 14.43 -7.23 7.97
CA PHE A 49 13.73 -7.48 6.72
C PHE A 49 13.72 -8.99 6.42
N SER A 50 12.53 -9.58 6.27
CA SER A 50 12.34 -10.99 6.02
C SER A 50 11.10 -11.25 5.15
N VAL A 51 11.10 -12.38 4.44
CA VAL A 51 9.93 -12.83 3.67
C VAL A 51 8.97 -13.57 4.58
N VAL A 52 7.69 -13.25 4.52
CA VAL A 52 6.67 -13.80 5.40
C VAL A 52 5.37 -14.11 4.64
N ARG A 53 4.54 -14.98 5.23
CA ARG A 53 3.17 -15.24 4.78
C ARG A 53 2.16 -14.53 5.67
N VAL A 54 1.16 -13.91 5.05
CA VAL A 54 -0.01 -13.32 5.70
C VAL A 54 -1.24 -14.12 5.25
N ARG A 55 -2.08 -14.57 6.19
CA ARG A 55 -3.31 -15.33 5.92
C ARG A 55 -4.55 -14.48 6.20
N GLY A 56 -5.67 -14.83 5.57
CA GLY A 56 -6.94 -14.12 5.72
C GLY A 56 -7.05 -12.85 4.88
N TYR A 57 -6.12 -12.66 3.94
CA TYR A 57 -6.05 -11.48 3.09
C TYR A 57 -5.60 -11.84 1.69
N ARG A 58 -6.04 -11.05 0.69
CA ARG A 58 -5.58 -11.13 -0.71
C ARG A 58 -5.12 -9.76 -1.21
N ARG A 59 -4.23 -9.76 -2.18
CA ARG A 59 -3.79 -8.56 -2.90
C ARG A 59 -4.73 -8.26 -4.07
N VAL A 60 -5.12 -6.99 -4.24
CA VAL A 60 -6.01 -6.55 -5.33
C VAL A 60 -5.55 -5.19 -5.87
N PHE A 61 -5.45 -5.08 -7.19
CA PHE A 61 -5.30 -3.80 -7.87
C PHE A 61 -6.68 -3.14 -8.01
N ALA A 62 -7.13 -2.42 -6.98
CA ALA A 62 -8.51 -1.94 -6.89
C ALA A 62 -8.66 -0.53 -6.30
N HIS A 63 -7.59 0.25 -6.15
CA HIS A 63 -7.73 1.63 -5.74
C HIS A 63 -6.95 2.58 -6.65
N THR A 64 -7.48 3.77 -6.83
CA THR A 64 -6.90 4.83 -7.62
C THR A 64 -5.97 5.67 -6.74
N SER A 65 -4.68 5.72 -7.03
CA SER A 65 -3.74 6.51 -6.24
C SER A 65 -3.48 7.88 -6.88
N PRO A 66 -3.78 8.99 -6.17
CA PRO A 66 -3.57 10.36 -6.69
C PRO A 66 -2.13 10.62 -7.15
N ILE A 67 -1.14 9.98 -6.51
CA ILE A 67 0.26 10.16 -6.87
C ILE A 67 0.58 9.68 -8.29
N PHE A 68 -0.16 8.70 -8.83
CA PHE A 68 0.08 8.21 -10.19
C PHE A 68 -0.33 9.23 -11.25
N PHE A 69 -1.38 10.00 -10.97
CA PHE A 69 -1.80 11.11 -11.82
C PHE A 69 -0.81 12.28 -11.72
N SER A 70 -0.46 12.70 -10.53
CA SER A 70 0.50 13.80 -10.33
C SER A 70 1.90 13.50 -10.88
N ARG A 71 2.24 12.22 -11.02
CA ARG A 71 3.51 11.74 -11.61
C ARG A 71 3.39 11.35 -13.08
N ASN A 72 2.20 11.54 -13.67
CA ASN A 72 1.92 11.27 -15.07
C ASN A 72 2.23 9.82 -15.51
N ILE A 73 1.95 8.83 -14.63
CA ILE A 73 2.07 7.41 -14.92
C ILE A 73 0.72 6.69 -14.98
N ALA A 74 -0.37 7.33 -14.53
CA ALA A 74 -1.74 6.86 -14.71
C ALA A 74 -2.21 7.11 -16.16
N ARG A 75 -2.91 6.13 -16.77
CA ARG A 75 -3.49 6.22 -18.11
C ARG A 75 -5.01 6.09 -18.02
N LYS A 76 -5.71 7.21 -18.14
CA LYS A 76 -7.19 7.26 -18.00
C LYS A 76 -7.90 6.55 -19.13
N GLU A 77 -7.39 6.72 -20.35
CA GLU A 77 -7.98 6.22 -21.59
C GLU A 77 -8.10 4.70 -21.59
N THR A 78 -7.11 4.03 -20.99
CA THR A 78 -7.08 2.57 -20.87
C THR A 78 -7.50 2.07 -19.49
N ARG A 79 -7.86 2.99 -18.58
CA ARG A 79 -8.16 2.68 -17.17
C ARG A 79 -7.01 2.02 -16.40
N GLU A 80 -5.76 2.21 -16.84
CA GLU A 80 -4.55 1.75 -16.17
C GLU A 80 -4.15 2.74 -15.06
N ILE A 81 -4.94 2.77 -14.00
CA ILE A 81 -4.90 3.76 -12.92
C ILE A 81 -4.83 3.12 -11.53
N ALA A 82 -4.90 1.77 -11.45
CA ALA A 82 -4.97 1.09 -10.18
C ALA A 82 -3.60 0.97 -9.49
N SER A 83 -3.60 1.24 -8.19
CA SER A 83 -2.58 0.84 -7.24
C SER A 83 -2.94 -0.48 -6.55
N LEU A 84 -1.98 -1.10 -5.89
CA LEU A 84 -2.14 -2.34 -5.17
C LEU A 84 -2.63 -2.09 -3.74
N SER A 85 -3.62 -2.85 -3.33
CA SER A 85 -4.13 -2.90 -1.96
C SER A 85 -4.24 -4.34 -1.46
N VAL A 86 -4.54 -4.47 -0.18
CA VAL A 86 -4.87 -5.72 0.48
C VAL A 86 -6.28 -5.61 1.04
N GLU A 87 -7.08 -6.66 0.88
CA GLU A 87 -8.44 -6.75 1.45
C GLU A 87 -8.64 -8.09 2.15
N GLU A 88 -9.55 -8.11 3.13
CA GLU A 88 -9.88 -9.33 3.86
C GLU A 88 -10.47 -10.40 2.92
N CYS A 89 -9.98 -11.63 3.07
CA CYS A 89 -10.44 -12.80 2.34
C CYS A 89 -10.02 -14.05 3.13
N GLU A 90 -10.94 -14.67 3.85
CA GLU A 90 -10.67 -15.70 4.86
C GLU A 90 -9.84 -16.87 4.32
N ASP A 91 -10.15 -17.34 3.12
CA ASP A 91 -9.48 -18.50 2.49
C ASP A 91 -8.20 -18.13 1.72
N ALA A 92 -7.83 -16.84 1.70
CA ALA A 92 -6.68 -16.38 0.95
C ALA A 92 -5.43 -16.20 1.84
N SER A 93 -4.29 -16.20 1.17
CA SER A 93 -3.02 -15.78 1.76
C SER A 93 -2.12 -15.19 0.69
N PHE A 94 -1.12 -14.43 1.12
CA PHE A 94 -0.09 -13.94 0.22
C PHE A 94 1.29 -13.98 0.90
N ILE A 95 2.34 -14.06 0.10
CA ILE A 95 3.71 -13.86 0.55
C ILE A 95 4.06 -12.39 0.42
N GLY A 96 4.47 -11.78 1.52
CA GLY A 96 4.93 -10.40 1.62
C GLY A 96 6.32 -10.33 2.25
N CYS A 97 6.74 -9.13 2.63
CA CYS A 97 7.88 -8.94 3.50
C CYS A 97 7.44 -8.38 4.86
N ARG A 98 8.25 -8.61 5.89
CA ARG A 98 8.15 -8.01 7.20
C ARG A 98 9.44 -7.26 7.48
N PHE A 99 9.33 -6.09 8.07
CA PHE A 99 10.45 -5.32 8.59
C PHE A 99 9.99 -4.49 9.78
N GLU A 100 10.94 -3.96 10.52
CA GLU A 100 10.68 -3.14 11.69
C GLU A 100 11.23 -1.73 11.45
N ILE A 101 10.47 -0.71 11.87
CA ILE A 101 10.88 0.70 11.83
C ILE A 101 10.85 1.30 13.23
N PRO A 102 11.72 2.27 13.56
CA PRO A 102 11.62 3.00 14.82
C PRO A 102 10.22 3.61 14.99
N MET A 103 9.69 3.60 16.22
CA MET A 103 8.36 4.15 16.52
C MET A 103 8.23 5.61 16.09
N GLU A 104 9.30 6.39 16.16
CA GLU A 104 9.32 7.79 15.72
C GLU A 104 9.13 7.98 14.21
N GLU A 105 9.42 6.96 13.39
CA GLU A 105 9.21 6.99 11.92
C GLU A 105 7.78 6.61 11.53
N TYR A 106 7.03 5.94 12.42
CA TYR A 106 5.69 5.46 12.10
C TYR A 106 4.69 6.56 11.69
N PRO A 107 4.64 7.74 12.35
CA PRO A 107 3.75 8.81 11.92
C PRO A 107 3.96 9.26 10.46
N ALA A 108 5.22 9.31 10.01
CA ALA A 108 5.54 9.66 8.63
C ALA A 108 5.06 8.58 7.65
N LEU A 109 5.23 7.30 8.00
CA LEU A 109 4.68 6.18 7.22
C LEU A 109 3.14 6.25 7.15
N ALA A 110 2.47 6.44 8.29
CA ALA A 110 1.02 6.53 8.34
C ALA A 110 0.46 7.70 7.52
N MET A 111 1.14 8.85 7.53
CA MET A 111 0.77 9.99 6.71
C MET A 111 1.01 9.76 5.21
N ARG A 112 2.05 9.01 4.86
CA ARG A 112 2.32 8.63 3.48
C ARG A 112 1.25 7.68 2.94
N GLU A 113 0.82 6.73 3.77
CA GLU A 113 -0.13 5.67 3.42
C GLU A 113 -1.58 6.06 3.81
N ALA A 114 -1.90 7.37 3.76
CA ALA A 114 -3.20 7.92 4.20
C ALA A 114 -4.41 7.38 3.41
N GLU A 115 -4.19 6.71 2.30
CA GLU A 115 -5.23 6.06 1.48
C GLU A 115 -5.77 4.79 2.15
N PHE A 116 -4.98 4.18 3.04
CA PHE A 116 -5.26 2.87 3.64
C PHE A 116 -5.85 2.96 5.04
N ASN A 117 -6.53 1.89 5.42
CA ASN A 117 -6.73 1.55 6.81
C ASN A 117 -5.55 0.69 7.28
N PHE A 118 -5.25 0.72 8.59
CA PHE A 118 -4.17 -0.05 9.20
C PHE A 118 -4.74 -1.13 10.12
N THR A 119 -4.30 -2.36 9.94
CA THR A 119 -4.70 -3.48 10.79
C THR A 119 -3.49 -4.27 11.27
N ALA A 120 -3.65 -4.96 12.39
CA ALA A 120 -2.64 -5.84 12.95
C ALA A 120 -2.82 -7.27 12.43
N VAL A 121 -1.81 -7.79 11.72
CA VAL A 121 -1.82 -9.14 11.15
C VAL A 121 -0.73 -10.01 11.75
N VAL A 122 -0.98 -11.32 11.83
CA VAL A 122 0.04 -12.30 12.19
C VAL A 122 0.87 -12.63 10.96
N THR A 123 2.18 -12.52 11.09
CA THR A 123 3.15 -12.91 10.06
C THR A 123 3.76 -14.27 10.38
N ARG A 124 3.90 -15.11 9.36
CA ARG A 124 4.41 -16.48 9.49
C ARG A 124 5.56 -16.70 8.53
N ASP A 125 6.51 -17.50 8.96
CA ASP A 125 7.56 -18.03 8.08
C ASP A 125 6.93 -18.79 6.92
N VAL A 126 7.50 -18.67 5.73
CA VAL A 126 6.92 -19.23 4.50
C VAL A 126 7.05 -20.76 4.46
N GLU A 127 8.14 -21.29 5.02
CA GLU A 127 8.47 -22.73 4.99
C GLU A 127 7.94 -23.45 6.23
N THR A 128 8.24 -22.94 7.43
CA THR A 128 7.90 -23.59 8.70
C THR A 128 6.48 -23.28 9.17
N ASN A 129 5.90 -22.18 8.67
CA ASN A 129 4.60 -21.64 9.11
C ASN A 129 4.58 -21.19 10.60
N GLU A 130 5.72 -21.08 11.23
CA GLU A 130 5.85 -20.52 12.57
C GLU A 130 5.62 -19.00 12.55
N VAL A 131 5.21 -18.43 13.69
CA VAL A 131 5.05 -16.97 13.83
C VAL A 131 6.42 -16.32 13.79
N VAL A 132 6.54 -15.24 13.01
CA VAL A 132 7.79 -14.48 12.87
C VAL A 132 7.72 -13.21 13.72
N GLY A 133 8.76 -12.98 14.52
CA GLY A 133 8.89 -11.82 15.41
C GLY A 133 8.77 -12.19 16.88
N GLU A 134 8.64 -11.18 17.73
CA GLU A 134 8.42 -11.37 19.17
C GLU A 134 7.06 -12.03 19.43
N GLU A 135 6.97 -12.82 20.50
CA GLU A 135 5.71 -13.41 20.94
C GLU A 135 4.66 -12.31 21.18
N ASP A 136 3.44 -12.55 20.70
CA ASP A 136 2.32 -11.61 20.74
C ASP A 136 2.47 -10.31 19.93
N VAL A 137 3.61 -10.05 19.26
CA VAL A 137 3.78 -8.90 18.38
C VAL A 137 3.31 -9.22 16.96
N LYS A 138 2.27 -8.52 16.55
CA LYS A 138 1.73 -8.54 15.19
C LYS A 138 2.43 -7.50 14.31
N SER A 139 2.11 -7.51 13.02
CA SER A 139 2.64 -6.52 12.09
C SER A 139 1.53 -5.64 11.55
N VAL A 140 1.81 -4.36 11.35
CA VAL A 140 0.90 -3.41 10.68
C VAL A 140 0.82 -3.75 9.20
N CYS A 141 -0.37 -3.97 8.70
CA CYS A 141 -0.66 -4.12 7.29
C CYS A 141 -1.59 -3.00 6.81
N CYS A 142 -1.23 -2.37 5.69
CA CYS A 142 -2.10 -1.44 4.98
C CYS A 142 -3.18 -2.22 4.25
N VAL A 143 -4.43 -2.03 4.63
CA VAL A 143 -5.58 -2.72 4.02
C VAL A 143 -6.53 -1.74 3.37
N ARG A 144 -7.48 -2.24 2.57
CA ARG A 144 -8.52 -1.44 1.91
C ARG A 144 -9.12 -0.43 2.90
N GLY A 145 -9.11 0.83 2.50
CA GLY A 145 -9.72 1.94 3.24
C GLY A 145 -11.08 2.33 2.68
N SER A 146 -11.44 3.58 2.89
CA SER A 146 -12.62 4.21 2.30
C SER A 146 -12.32 5.66 1.93
N ASP A 147 -13.10 6.23 1.02
CA ASP A 147 -12.96 7.65 0.65
C ASP A 147 -13.20 8.59 1.83
N ALA A 148 -14.13 8.22 2.73
CA ALA A 148 -14.39 8.99 3.95
C ALA A 148 -13.16 8.99 4.89
N LEU A 149 -12.51 7.83 5.06
CA LEU A 149 -11.28 7.71 5.84
C LEU A 149 -10.15 8.53 5.22
N TYR A 150 -9.92 8.37 3.91
CA TYR A 150 -8.91 9.13 3.18
C TYR A 150 -9.14 10.64 3.32
N THR A 151 -10.37 11.12 3.11
CA THR A 151 -10.74 12.53 3.27
C THR A 151 -10.35 13.04 4.65
N SER A 152 -10.69 12.28 5.70
CA SER A 152 -10.35 12.64 7.09
C SER A 152 -8.84 12.70 7.33
N GLN A 153 -8.09 11.74 6.80
CA GLN A 153 -6.63 11.64 6.99
C GLN A 153 -5.87 12.69 6.18
N TYR A 154 -6.30 12.97 4.95
CA TYR A 154 -5.69 13.98 4.08
C TYR A 154 -5.88 15.39 4.65
N CYS A 155 -7.06 15.73 5.15
CA CYS A 155 -7.29 17.01 5.82
C CYS A 155 -6.35 17.20 7.01
N LYS A 156 -6.09 16.14 7.80
CA LYS A 156 -5.11 16.19 8.90
C LYS A 156 -3.68 16.42 8.38
N LYS A 157 -3.30 15.75 7.29
CA LYS A 157 -1.98 15.92 6.66
C LYS A 157 -1.74 17.35 6.22
N VAL A 158 -2.70 17.95 5.52
CA VAL A 158 -2.64 19.35 5.04
C VAL A 158 -2.49 20.33 6.22
N LEU A 159 -3.24 20.11 7.30
CA LEU A 159 -3.15 20.94 8.51
C LEU A 159 -1.80 20.80 9.23
N LEU A 160 -1.24 19.58 9.29
CA LEU A 160 0.04 19.32 9.96
C LEU A 160 1.25 19.85 9.16
N GLU A 161 1.15 19.87 7.82
CA GLU A 161 2.20 20.42 6.94
C GLU A 161 2.20 21.96 6.91
N GLY A 162 1.35 22.62 7.70
CA GLY A 162 1.30 24.09 7.79
C GLY A 162 0.86 24.77 6.49
N ARG A 163 0.26 24.04 5.57
CA ARG A 163 -0.39 24.62 4.40
C ARG A 163 -1.69 25.22 4.89
N GLU A 164 -1.69 26.54 5.11
CA GLU A 164 -2.88 27.34 5.41
C GLU A 164 -3.84 27.29 4.21
N GLU A 165 -4.51 26.18 4.01
CA GLU A 165 -5.72 26.13 3.23
C GLU A 165 -6.90 26.20 4.21
N ASP A 166 -7.69 27.25 4.03
CA ASP A 166 -8.94 27.53 4.73
C ASP A 166 -9.71 26.23 5.04
N SER A 167 -9.96 25.95 6.31
CA SER A 167 -10.68 24.76 6.75
C SER A 167 -12.10 24.64 6.15
N SER A 168 -12.64 25.72 5.57
CA SER A 168 -13.85 25.73 4.76
C SER A 168 -13.65 25.08 3.40
N LYS A 169 -12.39 24.91 2.94
CA LYS A 169 -11.99 24.24 1.69
C LYS A 169 -11.56 22.79 1.87
N CYS A 170 -11.80 22.20 3.00
CA CYS A 170 -11.65 20.75 3.21
C CYS A 170 -12.65 19.89 2.38
N GLU A 171 -13.44 20.51 1.52
CA GLU A 171 -14.00 19.88 0.31
C GLU A 171 -12.91 19.39 -0.65
N CYS A 172 -11.65 19.76 -0.42
CA CYS A 172 -10.52 19.61 -1.34
C CYS A 172 -9.97 18.20 -1.50
N VAL A 173 -10.38 17.23 -0.72
CA VAL A 173 -10.00 15.85 -1.01
C VAL A 173 -10.84 15.27 -2.14
N LYS A 174 -12.08 15.74 -2.26
CA LYS A 174 -12.80 15.63 -3.54
C LYS A 174 -12.02 16.30 -4.68
N CYS A 175 -11.13 17.23 -4.39
CA CYS A 175 -10.36 17.97 -5.39
C CYS A 175 -9.15 17.19 -5.92
N ALA A 176 -8.42 16.41 -5.13
CA ALA A 176 -7.22 15.73 -5.64
C ALA A 176 -7.58 14.73 -6.75
N LEU A 177 -8.65 13.93 -6.59
CA LEU A 177 -9.12 13.06 -7.67
C LEU A 177 -10.00 13.77 -8.69
N LYS A 178 -10.80 14.77 -8.28
CA LYS A 178 -11.57 15.59 -9.21
C LYS A 178 -10.69 16.40 -10.16
N GLU A 179 -9.55 16.92 -9.69
CA GLU A 179 -8.56 17.55 -10.54
C GLU A 179 -8.12 16.61 -11.67
N PHE A 180 -8.05 15.31 -11.38
CA PHE A 180 -7.72 14.27 -12.35
C PHE A 180 -8.96 13.64 -13.00
N GLY A 181 -10.18 14.08 -12.66
CA GLY A 181 -11.44 13.57 -13.21
C GLY A 181 -11.91 12.25 -12.61
N GLU A 182 -11.33 11.81 -11.51
CA GLU A 182 -11.73 10.59 -10.79
C GLU A 182 -12.52 10.95 -9.53
N PRO A 183 -13.72 10.35 -9.32
CA PRO A 183 -14.58 10.75 -8.21
C PRO A 183 -14.19 10.14 -6.87
N MET A 184 -13.46 9.01 -6.88
CA MET A 184 -13.19 8.18 -5.71
C MET A 184 -11.82 7.50 -5.80
N ILE A 185 -11.19 7.25 -4.63
CA ILE A 185 -9.99 6.42 -4.51
C ILE A 185 -10.38 4.94 -4.52
N TRP A 186 -11.34 4.55 -3.67
CA TRP A 186 -11.78 3.18 -3.52
C TRP A 186 -12.99 2.91 -4.43
N THR A 187 -12.78 2.08 -5.44
CA THR A 187 -13.81 1.74 -6.42
C THR A 187 -13.95 0.22 -6.56
N ASP A 188 -15.14 -0.23 -6.96
CA ASP A 188 -15.40 -1.60 -7.40
C ASP A 188 -15.59 -1.69 -8.92
N GLU A 189 -15.39 -0.58 -9.63
CA GLU A 189 -15.32 -0.58 -11.08
C GLU A 189 -14.07 -1.28 -11.60
N LEU A 190 -14.14 -1.82 -12.80
CA LEU A 190 -12.99 -2.43 -13.44
C LEU A 190 -11.96 -1.35 -13.83
N ILE A 191 -10.85 -1.38 -13.12
CA ILE A 191 -9.65 -0.60 -13.40
C ILE A 191 -8.46 -1.56 -13.52
N PHE A 192 -7.44 -1.15 -14.25
CA PHE A 192 -6.25 -1.98 -14.50
C PHE A 192 -5.04 -1.43 -13.74
N PRO A 193 -4.05 -2.29 -13.44
CA PRO A 193 -2.81 -1.86 -12.80
C PRO A 193 -2.12 -0.73 -13.57
N THR A 194 -1.69 0.31 -12.88
CA THR A 194 -0.77 1.31 -13.46
C THR A 194 0.51 0.60 -13.86
N ARG A 195 0.86 0.61 -15.16
CA ARG A 195 1.89 -0.25 -15.76
C ARG A 195 3.25 -0.14 -15.07
N THR A 196 3.78 1.07 -14.95
CA THR A 196 5.07 1.34 -14.29
C THR A 196 5.11 0.79 -12.85
N TYR A 197 4.04 0.99 -12.09
CA TYR A 197 3.93 0.51 -10.71
C TYR A 197 3.78 -1.01 -10.64
N CYS A 198 2.97 -1.59 -11.53
CA CYS A 198 2.82 -3.04 -11.65
C CYS A 198 4.15 -3.73 -11.93
N ARG A 199 4.88 -3.22 -12.97
CA ARG A 199 6.23 -3.70 -13.29
C ARG A 199 7.15 -3.65 -12.06
N HIS A 200 7.21 -2.53 -11.36
CA HIS A 200 8.03 -2.38 -10.17
C HIS A 200 7.71 -3.42 -9.09
N CYS A 201 6.42 -3.65 -8.80
CA CYS A 201 6.00 -4.65 -7.80
C CYS A 201 6.39 -6.08 -8.23
N VAL A 202 6.25 -6.42 -9.52
CA VAL A 202 6.66 -7.73 -10.04
C VAL A 202 8.16 -7.92 -9.93
N LEU A 203 8.96 -6.91 -10.29
CA LEU A 203 10.42 -6.97 -10.17
C LEU A 203 10.88 -7.06 -8.72
N ALA A 204 10.21 -6.35 -7.81
CA ALA A 204 10.48 -6.44 -6.38
C ALA A 204 10.21 -7.86 -5.85
N ALA A 205 9.07 -8.47 -6.22
CA ALA A 205 8.76 -9.86 -5.88
C ALA A 205 9.78 -10.85 -6.46
N ARG A 206 10.17 -10.67 -7.73
CA ARG A 206 11.21 -11.46 -8.41
C ARG A 206 12.56 -11.37 -7.71
N GLY A 207 12.92 -10.20 -7.21
CA GLY A 207 14.16 -9.97 -6.45
C GLY A 207 14.23 -10.76 -5.14
N LEU A 208 13.09 -11.15 -4.57
CA LEU A 208 12.99 -11.98 -3.37
C LEU A 208 12.96 -13.49 -3.67
N GLY A 209 12.98 -13.88 -4.94
CA GLY A 209 13.06 -15.26 -5.37
C GLY A 209 11.79 -15.77 -6.07
N LYS A 210 11.95 -16.90 -6.76
CA LYS A 210 10.90 -17.46 -7.64
C LYS A 210 9.59 -17.76 -6.92
N ALA A 211 9.65 -18.28 -5.70
CA ALA A 211 8.45 -18.59 -4.93
C ALA A 211 7.64 -17.33 -4.57
N VAL A 212 8.32 -16.21 -4.29
CA VAL A 212 7.68 -14.91 -4.03
C VAL A 212 7.10 -14.32 -5.30
N GLU A 213 7.81 -14.41 -6.42
CA GLU A 213 7.30 -13.98 -7.73
C GLU A 213 6.05 -14.76 -8.13
N ASP A 214 6.08 -16.09 -8.03
CA ASP A 214 4.92 -16.93 -8.36
C ASP A 214 3.73 -16.63 -7.46
N ASP A 215 3.94 -16.52 -6.15
CA ASP A 215 2.87 -16.11 -5.23
C ASP A 215 2.33 -14.72 -5.59
N PHE A 216 3.21 -13.77 -5.94
CA PHE A 216 2.79 -12.42 -6.34
C PHE A 216 1.91 -12.45 -7.58
N LEU A 217 2.27 -13.23 -8.59
CA LEU A 217 1.53 -13.35 -9.85
C LEU A 217 0.21 -14.11 -9.68
N ASP A 218 0.19 -15.17 -8.87
CA ASP A 218 -0.95 -16.10 -8.74
C ASP A 218 -1.94 -15.70 -7.66
N ASN A 219 -1.50 -14.97 -6.62
CA ASN A 219 -2.31 -14.53 -5.48
C ASN A 219 -2.52 -13.00 -5.43
N THR A 220 -2.35 -12.33 -6.59
CA THR A 220 -2.75 -10.93 -6.80
C THR A 220 -3.82 -10.89 -7.88
N PHE A 221 -4.89 -10.14 -7.59
CA PHE A 221 -6.07 -10.06 -8.44
C PHE A 221 -6.25 -8.65 -9.01
N LEU A 222 -6.92 -8.55 -10.14
CA LEU A 222 -7.45 -7.29 -10.66
C LEU A 222 -8.69 -6.84 -9.87
N ALA A 223 -9.22 -5.67 -10.20
CA ALA A 223 -10.39 -5.08 -9.54
C ALA A 223 -11.65 -5.96 -9.59
N ASP A 224 -11.73 -6.91 -10.52
CA ASP A 224 -12.82 -7.90 -10.60
C ASP A 224 -12.71 -9.03 -9.56
N ARG A 225 -11.61 -9.13 -8.81
CA ARG A 225 -11.27 -10.17 -7.82
C ARG A 225 -11.30 -11.60 -8.37
N LYS A 226 -11.18 -11.75 -9.68
CA LYS A 226 -11.22 -13.04 -10.41
C LYS A 226 -9.99 -13.21 -11.28
N THR A 227 -9.68 -12.22 -12.12
CA THR A 227 -8.53 -12.26 -13.01
C THR A 227 -7.25 -12.12 -12.19
N ARG A 228 -6.37 -13.10 -12.31
CA ARG A 228 -5.05 -13.08 -11.65
C ARG A 228 -4.10 -12.16 -12.40
N LEU A 229 -3.13 -11.61 -11.69
CA LEU A 229 -2.10 -10.77 -12.30
C LEU A 229 -1.31 -11.53 -13.38
N ARG A 230 -1.02 -12.82 -13.17
CA ARG A 230 -0.37 -13.67 -14.17
C ARG A 230 -1.13 -13.66 -15.50
N GLU A 231 -2.42 -13.92 -15.48
CA GLU A 231 -3.27 -13.93 -16.69
C GLU A 231 -3.30 -12.56 -17.38
N HIS A 232 -3.29 -11.49 -16.60
CA HIS A 232 -3.26 -10.13 -17.14
C HIS A 232 -1.94 -9.84 -17.86
N LEU A 233 -0.80 -10.22 -17.29
CA LEU A 233 0.52 -10.05 -17.88
C LEU A 233 0.78 -10.98 -19.06
N GLU A 234 0.17 -12.16 -19.09
CA GLU A 234 0.20 -13.05 -20.25
C GLU A 234 -0.55 -12.45 -21.45
N ARG A 235 -1.65 -11.72 -21.21
CA ARG A 235 -2.42 -11.00 -22.25
C ARG A 235 -1.69 -9.76 -22.75
N ASP A 236 -0.95 -9.08 -21.88
CA ASP A 236 -0.16 -7.90 -22.23
C ASP A 236 1.22 -7.93 -21.54
N PRO A 237 2.18 -8.68 -22.09
CA PRO A 237 3.53 -8.77 -21.54
C PRO A 237 4.31 -7.46 -21.63
N SER A 238 3.91 -6.50 -22.47
CA SER A 238 4.57 -5.21 -22.61
C SER A 238 4.48 -4.34 -21.35
N ILE A 239 3.59 -4.69 -20.39
CA ILE A 239 3.54 -4.07 -19.07
C ILE A 239 4.89 -4.19 -18.35
N LEU A 240 5.57 -5.32 -18.48
CA LEU A 240 6.87 -5.56 -17.84
C LEU A 240 8.04 -4.84 -18.54
N GLU A 241 7.82 -4.29 -19.72
CA GLU A 241 8.79 -3.49 -20.47
C GLU A 241 8.65 -1.99 -20.20
N GLU A 242 7.57 -1.59 -19.52
CA GLU A 242 7.25 -0.18 -19.22
C GLU A 242 8.27 0.44 -18.25
N LEU A 243 9.21 1.20 -18.76
CA LEU A 243 10.18 1.91 -17.93
C LEU A 243 9.54 3.10 -17.22
N PRO A 244 9.94 3.36 -15.96
CA PRO A 244 9.49 4.56 -15.28
C PRO A 244 10.06 5.81 -15.95
N PRO A 245 9.37 6.97 -15.85
CA PRO A 245 9.98 8.26 -16.15
C PRO A 245 11.29 8.44 -15.37
N GLU A 246 12.27 9.15 -15.94
CA GLU A 246 13.59 9.36 -15.35
C GLU A 246 13.50 9.86 -13.88
N SER A 247 12.58 10.79 -13.62
CA SER A 247 12.33 11.33 -12.27
C SER A 247 11.82 10.29 -11.26
N LEU A 248 11.39 9.12 -11.73
CA LEU A 248 10.88 8.02 -10.91
C LEU A 248 11.76 6.76 -10.99
N ALA A 249 12.85 6.79 -11.74
CA ALA A 249 13.72 5.63 -11.96
C ALA A 249 14.28 5.05 -10.64
N VAL A 250 14.68 5.90 -9.70
CA VAL A 250 15.14 5.47 -8.37
C VAL A 250 14.04 4.76 -7.58
N ARG A 251 12.79 5.21 -7.74
CA ARG A 251 11.66 4.68 -6.96
C ARG A 251 11.03 3.44 -7.58
N TYR A 252 10.95 3.37 -8.93
CA TYR A 252 10.21 2.34 -9.66
C TYR A 252 11.06 1.61 -10.72
N GLY A 253 12.37 1.74 -10.67
CA GLY A 253 13.26 1.12 -11.65
C GLY A 253 13.38 -0.40 -11.53
N GLY A 254 13.07 -0.96 -10.37
CA GLY A 254 13.19 -2.39 -10.06
C GLY A 254 14.24 -2.64 -9.03
#